data_7a4aaed7f1bf0d730706a8a409cf55d4
#
_entry.id   7a4aaed7f1bf0d730706a8a409cf55d4
#
_cell.length_a   1.000
_cell.length_b   1.000
_cell.length_c   1.000
_cell.angle_alpha   90.00
_cell.angle_beta   90.00
_cell.angle_gamma   90.00
#
_symmetry.space_group_name_H-M   'P 1'
#
loop_
_entity.id
_entity.type
_entity.pdbx_description
1 polymer ?
#
loop_
_entity_poly.entity_id
_entity_poly.type
_entity_poly.pdbx_seq_one_letter_code
_entity_poly.pdbx_strand_id
1 'polypeptide(L)'
;MADDYFGQQMYYQFDGVLAMFDDQGLVPFKTLAIEGGVKLKAGISAVCTTPDHGPEFEIAGKGLADPSSLRHAVYTAVDMYRYRKDYDAPLAHPLPKLYHEKREDGEKARFAVRTPQKKGDDAVPAEMEE
;
A
#
# COMPACT_ATOMS: atom_id res chain seq x y z
N MET A 1 25.25 8.16 2.38
CA MET A 1 25.11 6.74 2.75
C MET A 1 24.02 6.61 3.80
N ALA A 2 23.44 5.40 4.04
CA ALA A 2 22.34 5.27 5.01
C ALA A 2 22.79 5.55 6.46
N ASP A 3 24.00 5.18 6.78
CA ASP A 3 24.67 5.44 8.05
C ASP A 3 24.78 6.94 8.35
N ASP A 4 25.25 7.74 7.40
CA ASP A 4 25.34 9.20 7.55
C ASP A 4 23.95 9.82 7.73
N TYR A 5 22.98 9.37 6.94
CA TYR A 5 21.62 9.90 6.98
C TYR A 5 20.95 9.70 8.35
N PHE A 6 21.05 8.50 8.91
CA PHE A 6 20.49 8.21 10.23
C PHE A 6 21.37 8.71 11.36
N GLY A 7 22.71 8.62 11.22
CA GLY A 7 23.66 9.10 12.23
C GLY A 7 23.60 10.62 12.46
N GLN A 8 23.32 11.38 11.43
CA GLN A 8 23.15 12.84 11.52
C GLN A 8 21.69 13.26 11.76
N GLN A 9 20.78 12.31 11.99
CA GLN A 9 19.34 12.56 12.22
C GLN A 9 18.67 13.37 11.09
N MET A 10 19.12 13.20 9.86
CA MET A 10 18.59 13.96 8.73
C MET A 10 17.11 13.63 8.40
N TYR A 11 16.61 12.52 8.91
CA TYR A 11 15.22 12.09 8.72
C TYR A 11 14.19 13.09 9.27
N TYR A 12 14.56 13.97 10.22
CA TYR A 12 13.69 15.04 10.69
C TYR A 12 13.42 16.14 9.65
N GLN A 13 14.21 16.18 8.58
CA GLN A 13 14.09 17.19 7.52
C GLN A 13 13.16 16.75 6.38
N PHE A 14 12.66 15.52 6.40
CA PHE A 14 11.89 14.91 5.32
C PHE A 14 10.60 14.29 5.86
N ASP A 15 9.55 14.30 5.02
CA ASP A 15 8.26 13.71 5.36
C ASP A 15 8.25 12.17 5.22
N GLY A 16 9.23 11.61 4.53
CA GLY A 16 9.35 10.17 4.32
C GLY A 16 10.73 9.75 3.87
N VAL A 17 11.06 8.50 4.12
CA VAL A 17 12.34 7.88 3.76
C VAL A 17 12.08 6.63 2.92
N LEU A 18 12.66 6.58 1.73
CA LEU A 18 12.65 5.40 0.88
C LEU A 18 13.96 4.62 1.02
N ALA A 19 13.89 3.45 1.64
CA ALA A 19 15.02 2.52 1.71
C ALA A 19 14.96 1.51 0.57
N MET A 20 16.09 1.24 -0.07
CA MET A 20 16.19 0.28 -1.18
C MET A 20 16.31 -1.16 -0.68
N PHE A 21 16.87 -1.35 0.50
CA PHE A 21 17.04 -2.65 1.14
C PHE A 21 16.30 -2.70 2.47
N ASP A 22 15.79 -3.88 2.81
CA ASP A 22 14.95 -4.11 3.98
C ASP A 22 15.67 -3.74 5.30
N ASP A 23 16.90 -4.14 5.47
CA ASP A 23 17.73 -3.84 6.63
C ASP A 23 17.99 -2.34 6.82
N GLN A 24 18.18 -1.59 5.74
CA GLN A 24 18.37 -0.14 5.79
C GLN A 24 17.17 0.61 6.37
N GLY A 25 15.96 0.07 6.19
CA GLY A 25 14.73 0.64 6.71
C GLY A 25 14.32 0.07 8.07
N LEU A 26 14.44 -1.26 8.26
CA LEU A 26 13.95 -1.92 9.46
C LEU A 26 14.80 -1.64 10.71
N VAL A 27 16.13 -1.53 10.58
CA VAL A 27 16.98 -1.21 11.73
C VAL A 27 16.64 0.13 12.35
N PRO A 28 16.63 1.25 11.60
CA PRO A 28 16.23 2.54 12.16
C PRO A 28 14.77 2.56 12.60
N PHE A 29 13.87 1.89 11.85
CA PHE A 29 12.47 1.79 12.24
C PHE A 29 12.30 1.16 13.63
N LYS A 30 12.93 0.01 13.88
CA LYS A 30 12.86 -0.65 15.18
C LYS A 30 13.54 0.13 16.30
N THR A 31 14.57 0.92 15.97
CA THR A 31 15.27 1.76 16.94
C THR A 31 14.45 2.99 17.34
N LEU A 32 13.70 3.58 16.38
CA LEU A 32 12.95 4.81 16.61
C LEU A 32 11.50 4.54 17.07
N ALA A 33 10.88 3.44 16.62
CA ALA A 33 9.48 3.11 16.89
C ALA A 33 9.34 2.05 18.00
N ILE A 34 10.00 2.23 19.14
CA ILE A 34 10.06 1.25 20.22
C ILE A 34 8.66 0.85 20.75
N GLU A 35 7.71 1.78 20.78
CA GLU A 35 6.43 1.59 21.46
C GLU A 35 5.22 1.41 20.53
N GLY A 36 5.34 1.59 19.22
CA GLY A 36 4.12 1.64 18.39
C GLY A 36 4.31 1.50 16.89
N GLY A 37 5.38 0.87 16.46
CA GLY A 37 5.62 0.66 15.03
C GLY A 37 4.57 -0.24 14.38
N VAL A 38 4.10 0.16 13.19
CA VAL A 38 3.17 -0.60 12.36
C VAL A 38 3.77 -0.79 10.98
N LYS A 39 3.76 -2.02 10.48
CA LYS A 39 4.16 -2.33 9.10
C LYS A 39 2.92 -2.42 8.23
N LEU A 40 2.89 -1.67 7.14
CA LEU A 40 1.84 -1.68 6.13
C LEU A 40 2.36 -2.28 4.83
N LYS A 41 1.62 -3.23 4.26
CA LYS A 41 1.87 -3.71 2.89
C LYS A 41 1.01 -2.92 1.92
N ALA A 42 1.64 -2.04 1.13
CA ALA A 42 0.98 -1.27 0.10
C ALA A 42 0.98 -1.98 -1.26
N GLY A 43 0.15 -1.52 -2.21
CA GLY A 43 0.09 -2.03 -3.58
C GLY A 43 -0.73 -3.31 -3.77
N ILE A 44 -1.44 -3.77 -2.75
CA ILE A 44 -2.34 -4.92 -2.82
C ILE A 44 -3.80 -4.48 -2.63
N SER A 45 -4.75 -5.28 -3.12
CA SER A 45 -6.19 -4.99 -3.01
C SER A 45 -6.70 -5.02 -1.56
N ALA A 46 -6.14 -5.89 -0.73
CA ALA A 46 -6.49 -5.99 0.68
C ALA A 46 -5.70 -4.97 1.53
N VAL A 47 -6.28 -4.52 2.65
CA VAL A 47 -5.54 -3.78 3.67
C VAL A 47 -4.80 -4.78 4.55
N CYS A 48 -3.49 -4.67 4.61
CA CYS A 48 -2.65 -5.58 5.40
C CYS A 48 -1.71 -4.77 6.29
N THR A 49 -1.95 -4.82 7.59
CA THR A 49 -1.11 -4.24 8.62
C THR A 49 -0.57 -5.33 9.53
N THR A 50 0.63 -5.16 10.03
CA THR A 50 1.24 -6.05 11.01
C THR A 50 1.90 -5.25 12.13
N PRO A 51 1.80 -5.70 13.39
CA PRO A 51 2.56 -5.10 14.47
C PRO A 51 4.06 -5.31 14.25
N ASP A 52 4.88 -4.52 14.94
CA ASP A 52 6.34 -4.60 14.80
C ASP A 52 7.00 -5.62 15.73
N HIS A 53 6.30 -6.12 16.73
CA HIS A 53 6.87 -7.13 17.64
C HIS A 53 7.14 -8.48 16.95
N GLY A 54 8.15 -9.20 17.44
CA GLY A 54 8.45 -10.56 17.05
C GLY A 54 7.55 -11.59 17.74
N PRO A 55 7.81 -12.89 17.56
CA PRO A 55 7.04 -13.96 18.20
C PRO A 55 7.19 -14.06 19.71
N GLU A 56 8.19 -13.43 20.31
CA GLU A 56 8.42 -13.25 21.76
C GLU A 56 8.14 -14.51 22.61
N PHE A 57 8.68 -15.66 22.19
CA PHE A 57 8.46 -16.95 22.84
C PHE A 57 8.85 -16.96 24.33
N GLU A 58 9.79 -16.13 24.72
CA GLU A 58 10.31 -16.07 26.09
C GLU A 58 9.27 -15.59 27.12
N ILE A 59 8.31 -14.77 26.66
CA ILE A 59 7.24 -14.22 27.52
C ILE A 59 5.88 -14.88 27.27
N ALA A 60 5.85 -15.90 26.39
CA ALA A 60 4.61 -16.61 26.11
C ALA A 60 3.99 -17.21 27.37
N GLY A 61 2.69 -16.99 27.57
CA GLY A 61 1.95 -17.46 28.74
C GLY A 61 2.17 -16.70 30.04
N LYS A 62 3.09 -15.72 30.07
CA LYS A 62 3.40 -14.93 31.29
C LYS A 62 2.53 -13.69 31.46
N GLY A 63 1.74 -13.32 30.47
CA GLY A 63 0.89 -12.12 30.52
C GLY A 63 1.68 -10.79 30.51
N LEU A 64 2.92 -10.80 30.07
CA LEU A 64 3.82 -9.63 30.09
C LEU A 64 3.90 -8.92 28.73
N ALA A 65 3.27 -9.46 27.68
CA ALA A 65 3.32 -8.88 26.33
C ALA A 65 2.58 -7.53 26.28
N ASP A 66 3.20 -6.53 25.66
CA ASP A 66 2.57 -5.24 25.39
C ASP A 66 1.66 -5.32 24.15
N PRO A 67 0.34 -5.05 24.27
CA PRO A 67 -0.57 -5.08 23.14
C PRO A 67 -0.59 -3.80 22.30
N SER A 68 0.21 -2.79 22.63
CA SER A 68 0.14 -1.45 22.03
C SER A 68 0.39 -1.49 20.52
N SER A 69 1.42 -2.17 20.05
CA SER A 69 1.73 -2.31 18.64
C SER A 69 0.63 -3.01 17.85
N LEU A 70 0.03 -4.08 18.41
CA LEU A 70 -1.12 -4.76 17.80
C LEU A 70 -2.34 -3.84 17.72
N ARG A 71 -2.62 -3.10 18.79
CA ARG A 71 -3.73 -2.13 18.83
C ARG A 71 -3.56 -1.05 17.77
N HIS A 72 -2.36 -0.49 17.63
CA HIS A 72 -2.03 0.48 16.59
C HIS A 72 -2.20 -0.12 15.19
N ALA A 73 -1.77 -1.37 14.96
CA ALA A 73 -1.95 -2.05 13.68
C ALA A 73 -3.43 -2.21 13.31
N VAL A 74 -4.30 -2.56 14.28
CA VAL A 74 -5.75 -2.68 14.06
C VAL A 74 -6.37 -1.32 13.71
N TYR A 75 -6.06 -0.27 14.47
CA TYR A 75 -6.58 1.07 14.17
C TYR A 75 -6.12 1.57 12.80
N THR A 76 -4.83 1.41 12.49
CA THR A 76 -4.29 1.75 11.17
C THR A 76 -5.01 1.01 10.06
N ALA A 77 -5.33 -0.28 10.23
CA ALA A 77 -6.07 -1.04 9.23
C ALA A 77 -7.49 -0.48 9.01
N VAL A 78 -8.18 -0.11 10.08
CA VAL A 78 -9.53 0.50 10.00
C VAL A 78 -9.48 1.84 9.28
N ASP A 79 -8.51 2.69 9.61
CA ASP A 79 -8.37 4.02 9.01
C ASP A 79 -7.99 3.90 7.52
N MET A 80 -7.07 3.01 7.16
CA MET A 80 -6.71 2.75 5.78
C MET A 80 -7.88 2.22 4.95
N TYR A 81 -8.73 1.37 5.54
CA TYR A 81 -9.94 0.89 4.87
C TYR A 81 -10.92 2.04 4.60
N ARG A 82 -11.14 2.92 5.58
CA ARG A 82 -12.02 4.08 5.46
C ARG A 82 -11.49 5.05 4.38
N TYR A 83 -10.21 5.43 4.46
CA TYR A 83 -9.58 6.31 3.48
C TYR A 83 -9.64 5.75 2.05
N ARG A 84 -9.43 4.45 1.88
CA ARG A 84 -9.59 3.79 0.58
C ARG A 84 -11.01 3.92 0.05
N LYS A 85 -11.99 3.61 0.89
CA LYS A 85 -13.41 3.71 0.52
C LYS A 85 -13.78 5.14 0.12
N ASP A 86 -13.34 6.12 0.90
CA ASP A 86 -13.64 7.54 0.64
C ASP A 86 -12.92 8.04 -0.63
N TYR A 87 -11.72 7.55 -0.90
CA TYR A 87 -10.99 7.85 -2.13
C TYR A 87 -11.62 7.21 -3.36
N ASP A 88 -12.07 5.98 -3.27
CA ASP A 88 -12.64 5.23 -4.40
C ASP A 88 -14.07 5.68 -4.73
N ALA A 89 -14.83 6.17 -3.75
CA ALA A 89 -16.22 6.58 -3.94
C ALA A 89 -16.43 7.63 -5.05
N PRO A 90 -15.69 8.76 -5.10
CA PRO A 90 -15.82 9.72 -6.19
C PRO A 90 -15.28 9.23 -7.53
N LEU A 91 -14.39 8.23 -7.52
CA LEU A 91 -13.81 7.64 -8.73
C LEU A 91 -14.70 6.56 -9.37
N ALA A 92 -15.70 6.04 -8.63
CA ALA A 92 -16.62 5.01 -9.12
C ALA A 92 -17.46 5.47 -10.32
N HIS A 93 -17.76 6.77 -10.39
CA HIS A 93 -18.54 7.37 -11.48
C HIS A 93 -17.85 8.65 -12.00
N PRO A 94 -16.71 8.51 -12.69
CA PRO A 94 -16.01 9.66 -13.21
C PRO A 94 -16.85 10.37 -14.26
N LEU A 95 -16.85 11.69 -14.24
CA LEU A 95 -17.49 12.48 -15.30
C LEU A 95 -16.90 12.12 -16.66
N PRO A 96 -17.75 11.94 -17.71
CA PRO A 96 -17.24 11.71 -19.06
C PRO A 96 -16.37 12.89 -19.49
N LYS A 97 -15.21 12.60 -20.06
CA LYS A 97 -14.36 13.65 -20.62
C LYS A 97 -15.10 14.29 -21.79
N LEU A 98 -15.55 15.53 -21.61
CA LEU A 98 -16.18 16.33 -22.67
C LEU A 98 -15.18 16.75 -23.76
N TYR A 99 -13.91 16.54 -23.54
CA TYR A 99 -12.83 17.03 -24.39
C TYR A 99 -11.89 15.86 -24.73
N HIS A 100 -11.85 15.50 -26.03
CA HIS A 100 -10.81 14.64 -26.57
C HIS A 100 -9.67 15.55 -27.06
N GLU A 101 -8.67 15.74 -26.23
CA GLU A 101 -7.42 16.35 -26.67
C GLU A 101 -6.80 15.46 -27.76
N LYS A 102 -6.81 15.92 -29.03
CA LYS A 102 -6.04 15.26 -30.09
C LYS A 102 -4.56 15.45 -29.72
N ARG A 103 -3.98 14.43 -29.13
CA ARG A 103 -2.51 14.37 -29.00
C ARG A 103 -1.91 14.23 -30.39
N GLU A 104 -1.06 15.18 -30.76
CA GLU A 104 -0.17 15.00 -31.89
C GLU A 104 0.72 13.80 -31.65
N ASP A 105 0.93 12.98 -32.68
CA ASP A 105 1.54 11.64 -32.65
C ASP A 105 3.01 11.56 -32.17
N GLY A 106 3.55 12.56 -31.50
CA GLY A 106 4.95 12.61 -31.03
C GLY A 106 5.22 12.09 -29.62
N GLU A 107 4.24 12.11 -28.71
CA GLU A 107 4.43 11.68 -27.32
C GLU A 107 3.65 10.40 -27.02
N LYS A 108 4.30 9.26 -27.14
CA LYS A 108 3.81 8.00 -26.58
C LYS A 108 3.66 8.20 -25.07
N ALA A 109 2.42 8.24 -24.59
CA ALA A 109 2.12 8.37 -23.17
C ALA A 109 2.84 7.27 -22.37
N ARG A 110 3.85 7.64 -21.62
CA ARG A 110 4.62 6.71 -20.76
C ARG A 110 3.78 6.11 -19.62
N PHE A 111 2.59 6.63 -19.41
CA PHE A 111 1.66 6.17 -18.37
C PHE A 111 0.24 6.04 -18.93
N ALA A 112 0.04 5.10 -19.85
CA ALA A 112 -1.31 4.70 -20.23
C ALA A 112 -1.84 3.75 -19.15
N VAL A 113 -2.78 4.22 -18.33
CA VAL A 113 -3.59 3.33 -17.50
C VAL A 113 -4.33 2.39 -18.45
N ARG A 114 -3.99 1.10 -18.42
CA ARG A 114 -4.73 0.08 -19.17
C ARG A 114 -6.14 0.01 -18.60
N THR A 115 -7.09 0.56 -19.31
CA THR A 115 -8.51 0.24 -19.06
C THR A 115 -8.71 -1.26 -19.27
N PRO A 116 -9.35 -1.99 -18.34
CA PRO A 116 -9.65 -3.40 -18.55
C PRO A 116 -10.55 -3.52 -19.78
N GLN A 117 -10.07 -4.23 -20.80
CA GLN A 117 -10.91 -4.59 -21.94
C GLN A 117 -12.04 -5.46 -21.42
N LYS A 118 -13.30 -5.01 -21.61
CA LYS A 118 -14.46 -5.87 -21.47
C LYS A 118 -14.23 -7.08 -22.40
N LYS A 119 -14.09 -8.28 -21.84
CA LYS A 119 -14.15 -9.51 -22.62
C LYS A 119 -15.47 -9.49 -23.35
N GLY A 120 -15.42 -9.45 -24.69
CA GLY A 120 -16.58 -9.62 -25.52
C GLY A 120 -17.18 -11.00 -25.24
N ASP A 121 -18.49 -11.04 -25.13
CA ASP A 121 -19.26 -12.26 -25.13
C ASP A 121 -18.94 -13.01 -26.42
N ASP A 122 -18.17 -14.08 -26.32
CA ASP A 122 -17.96 -15.01 -27.43
C ASP A 122 -19.32 -15.70 -27.67
N ALA A 123 -19.92 -15.34 -28.78
CA ALA A 123 -21.11 -15.98 -29.28
C ALA A 123 -20.89 -17.48 -29.45
N VAL A 124 -21.70 -18.28 -28.76
CA VAL A 124 -21.79 -19.71 -28.92
C VAL A 124 -22.27 -20.00 -30.36
N PRO A 125 -21.53 -20.77 -31.18
CA PRO A 125 -22.04 -21.20 -32.47
C PRO A 125 -23.19 -22.19 -32.26
N ALA A 126 -24.31 -21.91 -32.89
CA ALA A 126 -25.43 -22.85 -33.00
C ALA A 126 -24.97 -24.07 -33.79
N GLU A 127 -24.88 -25.22 -33.13
CA GLU A 127 -24.72 -26.51 -33.81
C GLU A 127 -26.05 -26.92 -34.42
N MET A 128 -25.94 -27.29 -35.69
CA MET A 128 -27.01 -27.77 -36.56
C MET A 128 -27.51 -29.12 -36.08
N GLU A 129 -28.86 -29.26 -36.15
CA GLU A 129 -29.55 -30.53 -36.11
C GLU A 129 -29.20 -31.38 -37.35
N GLU A 130 -28.83 -32.64 -37.11
CA GLU A 130 -29.20 -33.80 -37.90
C GLU A 130 -29.36 -35.02 -36.99
#